data_35158120dedf2adef2b6a259bcb337d2
#
_entry.id   35158120dedf2adef2b6a259bcb337d2
#
_cell.length_a   1.000
_cell.length_b   1.000
_cell.length_c   1.000
_cell.angle_alpha   90.00
_cell.angle_beta   90.00
_cell.angle_gamma   90.00
#
_symmetry.space_group_name_H-M   'P 1'
#
loop_
_entity.id
_entity.type
_entity.pdbx_description
1 polymer ?
#
loop_
_entity_poly.entity_id
_entity_poly.type
_entity_poly.pdbx_seq_one_letter_code
_entity_poly.pdbx_strand_id
1 'polypeptide(L)'
;MSAKIDGILLECTLATAQFYNVGAQTTVQISGIKGVSGFTLMINDFKGVGTYSLADNNIATYLSSNTGPSESYMANSIGTIKITSYTEQKIITGTFEFKGENQVTSAPKNITEGKFSISLLPVKLPETNSNTNNLSAKVDGVLTGFTGEAVQISVPILGNVLTITSINGDKRLIIGIIGYKGAGTYNLASDGTGGYMKDQTATGSFSSESGTLTITSDANNKLKGTFAFKAPNDDSSIKTSVNITEGTFDLPFSKK
;
A
#
# COMPACT_ATOMS: atom_id res chain seq x y z
N MET A 1 0.81 -7.59 -16.89
CA MET A 1 -0.46 -8.22 -16.47
C MET A 1 -1.51 -7.97 -17.53
N SER A 2 -2.31 -8.96 -17.87
CA SER A 2 -3.42 -8.81 -18.83
C SER A 2 -4.49 -9.86 -18.55
N ALA A 3 -5.73 -9.61 -19.01
CA ALA A 3 -6.83 -10.56 -19.00
C ALA A 3 -7.89 -10.18 -20.04
N LYS A 4 -8.80 -11.09 -20.37
CA LYS A 4 -10.00 -10.80 -21.15
C LYS A 4 -11.17 -10.52 -20.20
N ILE A 5 -11.90 -9.43 -20.44
CA ILE A 5 -13.13 -9.06 -19.77
C ILE A 5 -14.26 -9.30 -20.77
N ASP A 6 -15.13 -10.28 -20.52
CA ASP A 6 -16.19 -10.70 -21.44
C ASP A 6 -15.65 -10.90 -22.89
N GLY A 7 -14.45 -11.50 -23.02
CA GLY A 7 -13.77 -11.77 -24.27
C GLY A 7 -12.89 -10.63 -24.82
N ILE A 8 -12.96 -9.43 -24.27
CA ILE A 8 -12.16 -8.26 -24.73
C ILE A 8 -10.86 -8.17 -23.92
N LEU A 9 -9.71 -8.15 -24.60
CA LEU A 9 -8.40 -8.08 -23.98
C LEU A 9 -8.13 -6.71 -23.35
N LEU A 10 -7.75 -6.71 -22.07
CA LEU A 10 -7.16 -5.59 -21.36
C LEU A 10 -5.70 -5.90 -21.02
N GLU A 11 -4.77 -5.10 -21.54
CA GLU A 11 -3.35 -5.18 -21.18
C GLU A 11 -3.00 -4.01 -20.25
N CYS A 12 -2.53 -4.33 -19.04
CA CYS A 12 -2.13 -3.33 -18.06
C CYS A 12 -0.80 -2.68 -18.46
N THR A 13 -0.72 -1.37 -18.29
CA THR A 13 0.50 -0.58 -18.54
C THR A 13 1.45 -0.61 -17.36
N LEU A 14 0.93 -0.86 -16.17
CA LEU A 14 1.68 -1.03 -14.93
C LEU A 14 1.15 -2.26 -14.20
N ALA A 15 2.04 -3.04 -13.60
CA ALA A 15 1.67 -4.12 -12.69
C ALA A 15 2.65 -4.18 -11.52
N THR A 16 2.12 -4.42 -10.32
CA THR A 16 2.88 -4.48 -9.07
C THR A 16 2.44 -5.67 -8.25
N ALA A 17 3.32 -6.17 -7.39
CA ALA A 17 2.97 -7.12 -6.35
C ALA A 17 3.58 -6.67 -5.02
N GLN A 18 2.77 -6.72 -3.97
CA GLN A 18 3.16 -6.32 -2.62
C GLN A 18 2.85 -7.46 -1.64
N PHE A 19 3.73 -7.65 -0.68
CA PHE A 19 3.61 -8.66 0.35
C PHE A 19 3.39 -7.99 1.70
N TYR A 20 2.41 -8.49 2.44
CA TYR A 20 2.07 -8.01 3.78
C TYR A 20 2.10 -9.19 4.73
N ASN A 21 2.70 -9.02 5.90
CA ASN A 21 2.61 -10.00 6.97
C ASN A 21 1.52 -9.55 7.95
N VAL A 22 0.51 -10.39 8.12
CA VAL A 22 -0.58 -10.20 9.08
C VAL A 22 -0.50 -11.32 10.10
N GLY A 23 0.14 -11.05 11.23
CA GLY A 23 0.48 -12.11 12.20
C GLY A 23 1.45 -13.13 11.60
N ALA A 24 1.10 -14.41 11.66
CA ALA A 24 1.87 -15.51 11.07
C ALA A 24 1.57 -15.77 9.58
N GLN A 25 0.61 -15.03 8.99
CA GLN A 25 0.20 -15.21 7.60
C GLN A 25 0.83 -14.17 6.69
N THR A 26 1.24 -14.59 5.50
CA THR A 26 1.69 -13.69 4.43
C THR A 26 0.54 -13.49 3.44
N THR A 27 0.13 -12.25 3.24
CA THR A 27 -0.81 -11.87 2.18
C THR A 27 -0.05 -11.27 1.02
N VAL A 28 -0.38 -11.64 -0.21
CA VAL A 28 0.14 -10.98 -1.42
C VAL A 28 -0.99 -10.29 -2.17
N GLN A 29 -0.78 -9.03 -2.49
CA GLN A 29 -1.64 -8.25 -3.36
C GLN A 29 -0.93 -8.06 -4.70
N ILE A 30 -1.59 -8.46 -5.79
CA ILE A 30 -1.11 -8.31 -7.16
C ILE A 30 -2.07 -7.36 -7.86
N SER A 31 -1.56 -6.24 -8.37
CA SER A 31 -2.37 -5.22 -9.02
C SER A 31 -1.83 -4.90 -10.41
N GLY A 32 -2.73 -4.67 -11.35
CA GLY A 32 -2.39 -4.20 -12.69
C GLY A 32 -3.37 -3.15 -13.14
N ILE A 33 -2.89 -2.06 -13.74
CA ILE A 33 -3.71 -0.93 -14.18
C ILE A 33 -3.43 -0.53 -15.63
N LYS A 34 -4.46 0.00 -16.28
CA LYS A 34 -4.41 0.71 -17.56
C LYS A 34 -5.32 1.93 -17.49
N GLY A 35 -4.72 3.10 -17.38
CA GLY A 35 -5.49 4.32 -17.09
C GLY A 35 -6.25 4.19 -15.77
N VAL A 36 -7.57 4.20 -15.84
CA VAL A 36 -8.47 4.10 -14.67
C VAL A 36 -9.04 2.69 -14.46
N SER A 37 -8.74 1.76 -15.36
CA SER A 37 -9.20 0.36 -15.29
C SER A 37 -8.10 -0.54 -14.77
N GLY A 38 -8.45 -1.67 -14.15
CA GLY A 38 -7.42 -2.61 -13.71
C GLY A 38 -7.94 -3.78 -12.91
N PHE A 39 -6.99 -4.58 -12.45
CA PHE A 39 -7.24 -5.77 -11.65
C PHE A 39 -6.51 -5.67 -10.32
N THR A 40 -7.12 -6.21 -9.27
CA THR A 40 -6.46 -6.47 -7.99
C THR A 40 -6.78 -7.90 -7.58
N LEU A 41 -5.73 -8.66 -7.29
CA LEU A 41 -5.81 -10.03 -6.79
C LEU A 41 -5.18 -10.04 -5.41
N MET A 42 -5.87 -10.61 -4.42
CA MET A 42 -5.39 -10.74 -3.06
C MET A 42 -5.39 -12.22 -2.68
N ILE A 43 -4.23 -12.74 -2.34
CA ILE A 43 -4.06 -14.09 -1.81
C ILE A 43 -3.74 -13.95 -0.34
N ASN A 44 -4.67 -14.39 0.50
CA ASN A 44 -4.45 -14.53 1.94
C ASN A 44 -3.75 -15.86 2.22
N ASP A 45 -2.87 -15.88 3.22
CA ASP A 45 -2.08 -17.07 3.57
C ASP A 45 -1.24 -17.63 2.39
N PHE A 46 -0.50 -16.74 1.73
CA PHE A 46 0.36 -17.07 0.58
C PHE A 46 1.46 -18.08 0.95
N LYS A 47 1.53 -19.19 0.22
CA LYS A 47 2.48 -20.30 0.42
C LYS A 47 3.45 -20.52 -0.76
N GLY A 48 3.55 -19.55 -1.68
CA GLY A 48 4.42 -19.66 -2.86
C GLY A 48 3.68 -20.19 -4.10
N VAL A 49 4.34 -21.08 -4.85
CA VAL A 49 3.75 -21.69 -6.07
C VAL A 49 2.56 -22.58 -5.67
N GLY A 50 1.42 -22.39 -6.35
CA GLY A 50 0.20 -23.12 -6.03
C GLY A 50 -1.03 -22.52 -6.69
N THR A 51 -2.17 -23.15 -6.48
CA THR A 51 -3.48 -22.67 -6.92
C THR A 51 -4.27 -22.22 -5.69
N TYR A 52 -4.78 -21.01 -5.73
CA TYR A 52 -5.54 -20.35 -4.69
C TYR A 52 -6.95 -20.12 -5.16
N SER A 53 -7.90 -20.86 -4.57
CA SER A 53 -9.32 -20.68 -4.84
C SER A 53 -9.83 -19.39 -4.22
N LEU A 54 -10.69 -18.65 -4.89
CA LEU A 54 -11.35 -17.48 -4.28
C LEU A 54 -12.32 -17.90 -3.17
N ALA A 55 -12.81 -19.14 -3.19
CA ALA A 55 -13.62 -19.68 -2.09
C ALA A 55 -12.85 -19.88 -0.77
N ASP A 56 -11.51 -19.84 -0.83
CA ASP A 56 -10.62 -20.01 0.34
C ASP A 56 -10.16 -18.65 0.89
N ASN A 57 -11.09 -17.70 1.02
CA ASN A 57 -10.83 -16.35 1.56
C ASN A 57 -9.83 -15.51 0.73
N ASN A 58 -9.71 -15.79 -0.56
CA ASN A 58 -8.98 -14.96 -1.49
C ASN A 58 -9.94 -14.03 -2.23
N ILE A 59 -9.45 -12.93 -2.78
CA ILE A 59 -10.28 -11.92 -3.43
C ILE A 59 -9.69 -11.55 -4.79
N ALA A 60 -10.56 -11.40 -5.78
CA ALA A 60 -10.19 -10.80 -7.05
C ALA A 60 -11.16 -9.68 -7.40
N THR A 61 -10.64 -8.58 -7.92
CA THR A 61 -11.45 -7.43 -8.32
C THR A 61 -11.05 -6.96 -9.71
N TYR A 62 -12.02 -6.63 -10.52
CA TYR A 62 -11.87 -5.84 -11.73
C TYR A 62 -12.53 -4.48 -11.52
N LEU A 63 -11.79 -3.42 -11.81
CA LEU A 63 -12.28 -2.04 -11.81
C LEU A 63 -12.37 -1.57 -13.26
N SER A 64 -13.56 -1.21 -13.74
CA SER A 64 -13.76 -0.72 -15.11
C SER A 64 -13.43 0.77 -15.25
N SER A 65 -13.68 1.55 -14.20
CA SER A 65 -13.26 2.95 -14.05
C SER A 65 -13.17 3.33 -12.57
N ASN A 66 -12.66 4.52 -12.25
CA ASN A 66 -12.54 5.02 -10.87
C ASN A 66 -13.67 5.99 -10.48
N THR A 67 -14.79 5.98 -11.19
CA THR A 67 -15.88 6.94 -10.97
C THR A 67 -16.82 6.56 -9.83
N GLY A 68 -16.67 5.38 -9.25
CA GLY A 68 -17.46 4.99 -8.08
C GLY A 68 -17.59 3.46 -7.90
N PRO A 69 -18.29 3.03 -6.84
CA PRO A 69 -18.49 1.61 -6.53
C PRO A 69 -19.20 0.82 -7.64
N SER A 70 -20.03 1.49 -8.45
CA SER A 70 -20.71 0.89 -9.61
C SER A 70 -19.78 0.39 -10.71
N GLU A 71 -18.50 0.70 -10.63
CA GLU A 71 -17.48 0.29 -11.58
C GLU A 71 -16.60 -0.87 -11.07
N SER A 72 -16.88 -1.36 -9.86
CA SER A 72 -16.15 -2.45 -9.22
C SER A 72 -16.88 -3.78 -9.34
N TYR A 73 -16.18 -4.79 -9.81
CA TYR A 73 -16.64 -6.18 -9.96
C TYR A 73 -15.76 -7.07 -9.11
N MET A 74 -16.28 -7.55 -8.00
CA MET A 74 -15.53 -8.35 -7.01
C MET A 74 -15.93 -9.82 -7.07
N ALA A 75 -14.97 -10.69 -6.91
CA ALA A 75 -15.15 -12.12 -6.71
C ALA A 75 -14.45 -12.59 -5.44
N ASN A 76 -15.18 -13.33 -4.61
CA ASN A 76 -14.70 -13.97 -3.38
C ASN A 76 -15.15 -15.43 -3.25
N SER A 77 -15.64 -16.03 -4.35
CA SER A 77 -16.13 -17.41 -4.36
C SER A 77 -15.85 -18.13 -5.67
N ILE A 78 -16.06 -17.50 -6.82
CA ILE A 78 -15.92 -18.13 -8.14
C ILE A 78 -14.67 -17.60 -8.83
N GLY A 79 -13.64 -18.42 -8.91
CA GLY A 79 -12.40 -18.12 -9.61
C GLY A 79 -11.16 -18.69 -8.91
N THR A 80 -10.05 -18.56 -9.60
CA THR A 80 -8.75 -19.04 -9.12
C THR A 80 -7.64 -18.08 -9.47
N ILE A 81 -6.63 -18.04 -8.59
CA ILE A 81 -5.35 -17.39 -8.84
C ILE A 81 -4.29 -18.50 -8.77
N LYS A 82 -3.54 -18.71 -9.83
CA LYS A 82 -2.49 -19.73 -9.89
C LYS A 82 -1.13 -19.07 -9.97
N ILE A 83 -0.31 -19.27 -8.96
CA ILE A 83 1.10 -18.87 -9.00
C ILE A 83 1.90 -19.99 -9.66
N THR A 84 2.48 -19.71 -10.81
CA THR A 84 3.23 -20.69 -11.59
C THR A 84 4.74 -20.62 -11.33
N SER A 85 5.24 -19.46 -10.90
CA SER A 85 6.62 -19.26 -10.50
C SER A 85 6.69 -18.16 -9.45
N TYR A 86 7.51 -18.39 -8.44
CA TYR A 86 7.83 -17.41 -7.41
C TYR A 86 9.30 -17.55 -7.01
N THR A 87 10.02 -16.46 -7.14
CA THR A 87 11.36 -16.33 -6.58
C THR A 87 11.36 -15.10 -5.69
N GLU A 88 11.60 -15.32 -4.41
CA GLU A 88 11.55 -14.25 -3.41
C GLU A 88 12.41 -13.07 -3.81
N GLN A 89 11.87 -11.86 -3.65
CA GLN A 89 12.48 -10.58 -4.02
C GLN A 89 12.90 -10.44 -5.50
N LYS A 90 12.48 -11.34 -6.39
CA LYS A 90 12.82 -11.27 -7.82
C LYS A 90 11.61 -11.21 -8.73
N ILE A 91 10.79 -12.25 -8.73
CA ILE A 91 9.68 -12.35 -9.68
C ILE A 91 8.52 -13.18 -9.11
N ILE A 92 7.31 -12.78 -9.44
CA ILE A 92 6.10 -13.58 -9.29
C ILE A 92 5.38 -13.68 -10.64
N THR A 93 5.03 -14.89 -11.03
CA THR A 93 4.36 -15.17 -12.31
C THR A 93 3.15 -16.07 -12.07
N GLY A 94 2.08 -15.82 -12.77
CA GLY A 94 0.88 -16.64 -12.61
C GLY A 94 -0.23 -16.32 -13.61
N THR A 95 -1.33 -17.03 -13.42
CA THR A 95 -2.57 -16.86 -14.17
C THR A 95 -3.74 -16.66 -13.23
N PHE A 96 -4.84 -16.12 -13.75
CA PHE A 96 -6.06 -15.94 -12.97
C PHE A 96 -7.29 -15.94 -13.85
N GLU A 97 -8.39 -16.36 -13.27
CA GLU A 97 -9.72 -16.25 -13.85
C GLU A 97 -10.75 -16.11 -12.73
N PHE A 98 -11.79 -15.34 -12.96
CA PHE A 98 -12.86 -15.16 -12.00
C PHE A 98 -14.13 -14.60 -12.63
N LYS A 99 -15.24 -14.84 -11.97
CA LYS A 99 -16.50 -14.16 -12.24
C LYS A 99 -16.73 -13.12 -11.15
N GLY A 100 -16.52 -11.85 -11.52
CA GLY A 100 -16.78 -10.73 -10.61
C GLY A 100 -18.23 -10.27 -10.69
N GLU A 101 -18.81 -9.92 -9.55
CA GLU A 101 -20.14 -9.31 -9.47
C GLU A 101 -20.01 -7.83 -9.11
N ASN A 102 -20.81 -7.02 -9.79
CA ASN A 102 -20.86 -5.59 -9.51
C ASN A 102 -21.45 -5.34 -8.12
N GLN A 103 -20.78 -4.51 -7.34
CA GLN A 103 -21.12 -4.29 -5.93
C GLN A 103 -22.43 -3.49 -5.74
N VAL A 104 -22.96 -2.88 -6.79
CA VAL A 104 -24.20 -2.07 -6.74
C VAL A 104 -25.33 -2.75 -7.50
N THR A 105 -25.06 -3.26 -8.71
CA THR A 105 -26.09 -3.78 -9.62
C THR A 105 -26.17 -5.30 -9.65
N SER A 106 -25.21 -6.00 -9.02
CA SER A 106 -25.01 -7.46 -9.11
C SER A 106 -24.77 -7.97 -10.54
N ALA A 107 -24.53 -7.09 -11.52
CA ALA A 107 -24.22 -7.49 -12.88
C ALA A 107 -22.87 -8.21 -12.93
N PRO A 108 -22.77 -9.38 -13.61
CA PRO A 108 -21.52 -10.13 -13.64
C PRO A 108 -20.58 -9.62 -14.73
N LYS A 109 -19.27 -9.87 -14.54
CA LYS A 109 -18.21 -9.80 -15.53
C LYS A 109 -17.39 -11.10 -15.47
N ASN A 110 -17.10 -11.68 -16.64
CA ASN A 110 -16.22 -12.85 -16.72
C ASN A 110 -14.81 -12.38 -17.07
N ILE A 111 -13.87 -12.64 -16.18
CA ILE A 111 -12.46 -12.37 -16.36
C ILE A 111 -11.77 -13.70 -16.63
N THR A 112 -11.21 -13.83 -17.84
CA THR A 112 -10.61 -15.08 -18.35
C THR A 112 -9.23 -14.83 -18.95
N GLU A 113 -8.45 -15.89 -19.14
CA GLU A 113 -7.10 -15.86 -19.74
C GLU A 113 -6.18 -14.84 -19.05
N GLY A 114 -6.42 -14.60 -17.77
CA GLY A 114 -5.61 -13.71 -16.95
C GLY A 114 -4.20 -14.23 -16.79
N LYS A 115 -3.20 -13.34 -16.95
CA LYS A 115 -1.78 -13.66 -16.75
C LYS A 115 -1.01 -12.47 -16.22
N PHE A 116 0.01 -12.75 -15.41
CA PHE A 116 0.94 -11.75 -14.92
C PHE A 116 2.36 -12.32 -14.81
N SER A 117 3.33 -11.46 -14.99
CA SER A 117 4.74 -11.69 -14.69
C SER A 117 5.28 -10.35 -14.17
N ILE A 118 5.58 -10.30 -12.88
CA ILE A 118 5.89 -9.05 -12.18
C ILE A 118 7.24 -9.21 -11.50
N SER A 119 8.17 -8.32 -11.85
CA SER A 119 9.42 -8.21 -11.13
C SER A 119 9.12 -7.66 -9.74
N LEU A 120 9.46 -8.44 -8.74
CA LEU A 120 9.44 -8.00 -7.35
C LEU A 120 10.67 -7.12 -7.17
N LEU A 121 10.47 -5.82 -7.19
CA LEU A 121 11.52 -4.94 -6.72
C LEU A 121 11.77 -5.34 -5.26
N PRO A 122 13.02 -5.66 -4.88
CA PRO A 122 13.30 -5.80 -3.48
C PRO A 122 12.89 -4.47 -2.85
N VAL A 123 11.87 -4.50 -2.01
CA VAL A 123 11.77 -3.48 -0.97
C VAL A 123 13.04 -3.74 -0.18
N LYS A 124 14.09 -2.98 -0.48
CA LYS A 124 15.25 -2.93 0.37
C LYS A 124 14.71 -2.33 1.66
N LEU A 125 14.26 -3.22 2.56
CA LEU A 125 14.09 -2.81 3.95
C LEU A 125 15.41 -2.15 4.28
N PRO A 126 15.44 -0.92 4.84
CA PRO A 126 16.69 -0.30 5.23
C PRO A 126 17.48 -1.38 5.97
N GLU A 127 18.66 -1.69 5.44
CA GLU A 127 19.54 -2.66 6.11
C GLU A 127 19.70 -2.13 7.52
N THR A 128 19.37 -2.94 8.51
CA THR A 128 19.49 -2.64 9.94
C THR A 128 20.97 -2.57 10.34
N ASN A 129 21.77 -1.92 9.52
CA ASN A 129 23.17 -1.63 9.72
C ASN A 129 23.36 -0.12 9.90
N SER A 130 22.77 0.40 10.94
CA SER A 130 23.42 1.38 11.83
C SER A 130 22.44 1.76 12.95
N ASN A 131 22.95 1.82 14.16
CA ASN A 131 22.33 2.31 15.39
C ASN A 131 21.98 3.82 15.35
N THR A 132 21.59 4.36 14.20
CA THR A 132 21.22 5.76 14.07
C THR A 132 19.78 5.85 13.56
N ASN A 133 18.88 6.13 14.48
CA ASN A 133 17.54 6.57 14.12
C ASN A 133 17.64 7.81 13.23
N ASN A 134 17.07 7.74 12.04
CA ASN A 134 17.02 8.87 11.09
C ASN A 134 15.66 9.57 11.07
N LEU A 135 14.75 9.11 11.94
CA LEU A 135 13.48 9.73 12.26
C LEU A 135 13.22 9.57 13.77
N SER A 136 12.74 10.60 14.41
CA SER A 136 12.31 10.55 15.80
C SER A 136 11.04 11.36 16.02
N ALA A 137 10.21 10.93 16.97
CA ALA A 137 9.03 11.65 17.39
C ALA A 137 8.69 11.32 18.85
N LYS A 138 7.93 12.17 19.51
CA LYS A 138 7.27 11.81 20.76
C LYS A 138 5.94 11.14 20.45
N VAL A 139 5.79 9.91 20.90
CA VAL A 139 4.54 9.15 20.85
C VAL A 139 3.92 9.23 22.25
N ASP A 140 2.81 9.95 22.38
CA ASP A 140 2.17 10.26 23.67
C ASP A 140 3.18 10.81 24.72
N GLY A 141 4.06 11.71 24.27
CA GLY A 141 5.09 12.33 25.10
C GLY A 141 6.38 11.52 25.27
N VAL A 142 6.43 10.25 24.83
CA VAL A 142 7.62 9.39 24.93
C VAL A 142 8.46 9.49 23.66
N LEU A 143 9.69 9.98 23.78
CA LEU A 143 10.61 10.05 22.63
C LEU A 143 10.91 8.65 22.08
N THR A 144 10.61 8.45 20.83
CA THR A 144 10.78 7.19 20.10
C THR A 144 11.57 7.45 18.82
N GLY A 145 12.65 6.71 18.62
CA GLY A 145 13.43 6.76 17.38
C GLY A 145 12.98 5.68 16.42
N PHE A 146 13.04 5.96 15.12
CA PHE A 146 12.69 5.05 14.04
C PHE A 146 13.78 5.07 12.98
N THR A 147 13.86 4.00 12.21
CA THR A 147 14.66 3.92 10.98
C THR A 147 13.71 3.90 9.79
N GLY A 148 13.92 4.78 8.82
CA GLY A 148 13.00 4.92 7.71
C GLY A 148 13.62 5.41 6.42
N GLU A 149 12.79 5.49 5.39
CA GLU A 149 13.10 6.03 4.08
C GLU A 149 11.90 6.79 3.50
N ALA A 150 12.17 7.57 2.46
CA ALA A 150 11.15 8.30 1.72
C ALA A 150 11.24 7.97 0.23
N VAL A 151 10.08 7.79 -0.40
CA VAL A 151 9.95 7.50 -1.82
C VAL A 151 8.92 8.44 -2.43
N GLN A 152 9.28 9.07 -3.54
CA GLN A 152 8.33 9.77 -4.41
C GLN A 152 8.08 8.91 -5.65
N ILE A 153 6.81 8.76 -6.01
CA ILE A 153 6.39 8.16 -7.28
C ILE A 153 5.52 9.16 -8.05
N SER A 154 5.63 9.15 -9.39
CA SER A 154 4.71 9.91 -10.23
C SER A 154 3.55 9.02 -10.64
N VAL A 155 2.33 9.40 -10.23
CA VAL A 155 1.11 8.65 -10.53
C VAL A 155 0.26 9.48 -11.49
N PRO A 156 -0.13 8.93 -12.65
CA PRO A 156 -1.08 9.62 -13.54
C PRO A 156 -2.33 10.07 -12.76
N ILE A 157 -2.79 11.31 -13.01
CA ILE A 157 -3.97 11.93 -12.38
C ILE A 157 -3.72 12.43 -10.94
N LEU A 158 -3.00 11.68 -10.09
CA LEU A 158 -2.71 12.08 -8.70
C LEU A 158 -1.48 12.99 -8.59
N GLY A 159 -0.66 13.07 -9.65
CA GLY A 159 0.62 13.77 -9.60
C GLY A 159 1.67 12.99 -8.82
N ASN A 160 2.60 13.71 -8.19
CA ASN A 160 3.61 13.08 -7.37
C ASN A 160 3.02 12.65 -6.01
N VAL A 161 3.29 11.42 -5.62
CA VAL A 161 2.93 10.88 -4.31
C VAL A 161 4.23 10.67 -3.53
N LEU A 162 4.34 11.30 -2.36
CA LEU A 162 5.42 11.08 -1.41
C LEU A 162 4.95 10.09 -0.34
N THR A 163 5.76 9.08 -0.05
CA THR A 163 5.56 8.17 1.06
C THR A 163 6.80 8.14 1.94
N ILE A 164 6.65 8.41 3.22
CA ILE A 164 7.66 8.20 4.28
C ILE A 164 7.24 6.95 5.03
N THR A 165 8.13 5.97 5.14
CA THR A 165 7.90 4.74 5.90
C THR A 165 9.01 4.56 6.91
N SER A 166 8.68 4.27 8.16
CA SER A 166 9.65 4.05 9.22
C SER A 166 9.22 3.01 10.23
N ILE A 167 10.21 2.34 10.85
CA ILE A 167 9.99 1.22 11.76
C ILE A 167 10.84 1.34 13.03
N ASN A 168 10.30 0.78 14.13
CA ASN A 168 11.01 0.49 15.36
C ASN A 168 10.40 -0.76 16.00
N GLY A 169 11.01 -1.92 15.76
CA GLY A 169 10.41 -3.21 16.14
C GLY A 169 9.06 -3.40 15.46
N ASP A 170 8.02 -3.63 16.25
CA ASP A 170 6.65 -3.80 15.73
C ASP A 170 5.93 -2.47 15.42
N LYS A 171 6.50 -1.35 15.87
CA LYS A 171 5.94 -0.02 15.65
C LYS A 171 6.27 0.48 14.25
N ARG A 172 5.31 1.12 13.61
CA ARG A 172 5.48 1.76 12.29
C ARG A 172 4.93 3.17 12.33
N LEU A 173 5.60 4.07 11.61
CA LEU A 173 5.12 5.40 11.33
C LEU A 173 5.18 5.61 9.81
N ILE A 174 4.06 5.98 9.21
CA ILE A 174 3.90 6.13 7.77
C ILE A 174 3.29 7.51 7.53
N ILE A 175 3.82 8.28 6.57
CA ILE A 175 3.21 9.54 6.13
C ILE A 175 3.13 9.51 4.61
N GLY A 176 1.91 9.72 4.09
CA GLY A 176 1.64 9.80 2.66
C GLY A 176 1.14 11.20 2.28
N ILE A 177 1.66 11.77 1.19
CA ILE A 177 1.20 13.04 0.61
C ILE A 177 0.86 12.82 -0.85
N ILE A 178 -0.34 13.26 -1.25
CA ILE A 178 -0.80 13.26 -2.64
C ILE A 178 -0.57 14.65 -3.24
N GLY A 179 -0.11 14.73 -4.47
CA GLY A 179 0.21 16.00 -5.12
C GLY A 179 1.45 16.69 -4.53
N TYR A 180 2.44 15.90 -4.10
CA TYR A 180 3.70 16.41 -3.53
C TYR A 180 4.42 17.35 -4.49
N LYS A 181 4.84 18.54 -4.01
CA LYS A 181 5.44 19.62 -4.82
C LYS A 181 6.84 20.04 -4.34
N GLY A 182 7.48 19.24 -3.48
CA GLY A 182 8.80 19.57 -2.93
C GLY A 182 8.73 20.17 -1.51
N ALA A 183 9.73 20.98 -1.16
CA ALA A 183 9.76 21.65 0.14
C ALA A 183 8.53 22.51 0.38
N GLY A 184 7.97 22.45 1.60
CA GLY A 184 6.73 23.13 1.95
C GLY A 184 6.03 22.45 3.11
N THR A 185 4.89 22.98 3.50
CA THR A 185 4.04 22.43 4.57
C THR A 185 2.78 21.82 3.97
N TYR A 186 2.46 20.60 4.40
CA TYR A 186 1.34 19.78 3.97
C TYR A 186 0.45 19.47 5.17
N ASN A 187 -0.86 19.55 4.98
CA ASN A 187 -1.85 19.20 5.98
C ASN A 187 -2.15 17.69 5.93
N LEU A 188 -2.00 16.99 7.06
CA LEU A 188 -2.21 15.53 7.16
C LEU A 188 -3.68 15.12 7.31
N ALA A 189 -4.62 16.03 7.12
CA ALA A 189 -6.05 15.75 7.01
C ALA A 189 -6.62 16.03 5.61
N SER A 190 -5.93 16.84 4.77
CA SER A 190 -6.40 17.23 3.43
C SER A 190 -5.43 16.87 2.31
N ASP A 191 -4.13 17.03 2.52
CA ASP A 191 -3.11 16.80 1.48
C ASP A 191 -2.51 15.40 1.56
N GLY A 192 -2.79 14.71 2.67
CA GLY A 192 -2.27 13.37 2.92
C GLY A 192 -2.72 12.79 4.25
N THR A 193 -2.01 11.77 4.70
CA THR A 193 -2.32 11.05 5.94
C THR A 193 -1.05 10.72 6.70
N GLY A 194 -1.06 10.90 8.02
CA GLY A 194 -0.11 10.32 8.95
C GLY A 194 -0.70 9.06 9.58
N GLY A 195 0.06 7.97 9.63
CA GLY A 195 -0.35 6.73 10.25
C GLY A 195 0.65 6.30 11.32
N TYR A 196 0.17 5.74 12.40
CA TYR A 196 0.96 5.09 13.44
C TYR A 196 0.40 3.71 13.75
N MET A 197 1.26 2.70 13.71
CA MET A 197 0.93 1.35 14.16
C MET A 197 1.73 1.07 15.43
N LYS A 198 1.03 0.86 16.52
CA LYS A 198 1.60 0.53 17.82
C LYS A 198 2.17 -0.88 17.85
N ASP A 199 1.51 -1.78 17.16
CA ASP A 199 1.82 -3.20 17.02
C ASP A 199 1.20 -3.73 15.72
N GLN A 200 1.27 -5.04 15.46
CA GLN A 200 0.73 -5.67 14.25
C GLN A 200 -0.71 -6.17 14.42
N THR A 201 -1.42 -5.74 15.46
CA THR A 201 -2.82 -6.09 15.66
C THR A 201 -3.76 -5.15 14.91
N ALA A 202 -4.95 -5.61 14.57
CA ALA A 202 -5.97 -4.79 13.91
C ALA A 202 -6.39 -3.55 14.74
N THR A 203 -6.27 -3.65 16.08
CA THR A 203 -6.60 -2.56 17.02
C THR A 203 -5.41 -1.64 17.32
N GLY A 204 -4.24 -1.93 16.77
CA GLY A 204 -3.02 -1.16 16.97
C GLY A 204 -2.80 -0.05 15.93
N SER A 205 -3.74 0.19 15.03
CA SER A 205 -3.64 1.15 13.93
C SER A 205 -4.35 2.47 14.23
N PHE A 206 -3.71 3.57 13.86
CA PHE A 206 -4.16 4.94 14.11
C PHE A 206 -3.88 5.81 12.88
N SER A 207 -4.88 6.51 12.36
CA SER A 207 -4.77 7.41 11.20
C SER A 207 -5.04 8.86 11.59
N SER A 208 -4.29 9.80 11.03
CA SER A 208 -4.37 11.21 11.39
C SER A 208 -5.73 11.82 11.08
N GLU A 209 -6.33 12.48 12.06
CA GLU A 209 -7.48 13.38 11.89
C GLU A 209 -7.05 14.84 11.69
N SER A 210 -5.84 15.17 12.13
CA SER A 210 -5.23 16.51 12.03
C SER A 210 -3.72 16.42 12.14
N GLY A 211 -3.02 17.39 11.59
CA GLY A 211 -1.57 17.47 11.72
C GLY A 211 -0.91 18.09 10.51
N THR A 212 0.39 18.22 10.59
CA THR A 212 1.22 18.82 9.54
C THR A 212 2.49 18.03 9.30
N LEU A 213 2.93 18.01 8.04
CA LEU A 213 4.26 17.61 7.62
C LEU A 213 4.93 18.82 6.98
N THR A 214 6.08 19.24 7.48
CA THR A 214 6.89 20.28 6.85
C THR A 214 8.16 19.68 6.28
N ILE A 215 8.30 19.74 4.96
CA ILE A 215 9.51 19.37 4.25
C ILE A 215 10.41 20.61 4.14
N THR A 216 11.60 20.54 4.73
CA THR A 216 12.58 21.61 4.70
C THR A 216 13.60 21.47 3.56
N SER A 217 13.80 20.23 3.09
CA SER A 217 14.68 19.91 1.95
C SER A 217 14.32 18.55 1.34
N ASP A 218 14.38 18.47 0.01
CA ASP A 218 14.27 17.24 -0.79
C ASP A 218 15.40 17.10 -1.81
N ALA A 219 16.60 17.50 -1.42
CA ALA A 219 17.79 17.55 -2.26
C ALA A 219 18.83 16.47 -1.86
N ASN A 220 19.76 16.18 -2.79
CA ASN A 220 20.88 15.27 -2.57
C ASN A 220 20.48 13.86 -2.10
N ASN A 221 19.39 13.31 -2.65
CA ASN A 221 18.82 12.01 -2.26
C ASN A 221 18.47 11.93 -0.77
N LYS A 222 18.12 13.07 -0.18
CA LYS A 222 17.67 13.17 1.21
C LYS A 222 16.41 13.99 1.33
N LEU A 223 15.53 13.54 2.22
CA LEU A 223 14.32 14.26 2.62
C LEU A 223 14.45 14.65 4.08
N LYS A 224 14.36 15.95 4.36
CA LYS A 224 14.44 16.49 5.72
C LYS A 224 13.18 17.26 6.07
N GLY A 225 12.81 17.20 7.34
CA GLY A 225 11.65 17.94 7.78
C GLY A 225 11.19 17.59 9.19
N THR A 226 9.99 18.06 9.49
CA THR A 226 9.33 17.89 10.78
C THR A 226 7.88 17.49 10.58
N PHE A 227 7.28 16.87 11.59
CA PHE A 227 5.86 16.52 11.55
C PHE A 227 5.25 16.45 12.95
N ALA A 228 3.95 16.66 12.99
CA ALA A 228 3.13 16.39 14.16
C ALA A 228 1.71 16.06 13.71
N PHE A 229 1.06 15.11 14.38
CA PHE A 229 -0.34 14.78 14.11
C PHE A 229 -1.02 14.12 15.31
N LYS A 230 -2.33 14.23 15.35
CA LYS A 230 -3.20 13.48 16.25
C LYS A 230 -3.94 12.43 15.44
N ALA A 231 -3.94 11.20 15.92
CA ALA A 231 -4.53 10.05 15.25
C ALA A 231 -5.45 9.28 16.19
N PRO A 232 -6.78 9.27 15.96
CA PRO A 232 -7.69 8.33 16.60
C PRO A 232 -7.40 6.90 16.14
N ASN A 233 -7.87 5.93 16.91
CA ASN A 233 -7.82 4.53 16.51
C ASN A 233 -8.70 4.30 15.29
N ASP A 234 -8.21 3.50 14.32
CA ASP A 234 -8.95 3.20 13.09
C ASP A 234 -10.20 2.35 13.34
N ASP A 235 -10.23 1.57 14.44
CA ASP A 235 -11.44 0.94 14.94
C ASP A 235 -12.26 1.97 15.73
N SER A 236 -13.34 2.44 15.15
CA SER A 236 -14.21 3.46 15.74
C SER A 236 -14.89 3.04 17.05
N SER A 237 -14.90 1.75 17.39
CA SER A 237 -15.37 1.24 18.69
C SER A 237 -14.37 1.51 19.81
N ILE A 238 -13.09 1.71 19.49
CA ILE A 238 -12.00 1.99 20.40
C ILE A 238 -11.80 3.51 20.51
N LYS A 239 -12.21 4.11 21.62
CA LYS A 239 -12.17 5.57 21.83
C LYS A 239 -10.80 6.08 22.30
N THR A 240 -9.71 5.53 21.78
CA THR A 240 -8.34 5.98 22.08
C THR A 240 -7.77 6.77 20.90
N SER A 241 -6.84 7.63 21.17
CA SER A 241 -6.06 8.35 20.16
C SER A 241 -4.59 8.40 20.58
N VAL A 242 -3.71 8.61 19.61
CA VAL A 242 -2.28 8.81 19.83
C VAL A 242 -1.90 10.21 19.38
N ASN A 243 -1.02 10.87 20.14
CA ASN A 243 -0.45 12.15 19.77
C ASN A 243 1.01 11.97 19.36
N ILE A 244 1.30 12.27 18.10
CA ILE A 244 2.65 12.28 17.56
C ILE A 244 3.12 13.73 17.50
N THR A 245 4.14 14.07 18.29
CA THR A 245 4.64 15.44 18.39
C THR A 245 6.16 15.50 18.27
N GLU A 246 6.70 16.68 17.97
CA GLU A 246 8.14 16.92 17.84
C GLU A 246 8.83 15.95 16.87
N GLY A 247 8.10 15.53 15.83
CA GLY A 247 8.63 14.67 14.80
C GLY A 247 9.71 15.35 13.97
N THR A 248 10.85 14.69 13.78
CA THR A 248 11.96 15.18 12.94
C THR A 248 12.52 14.04 12.10
N PHE A 249 13.02 14.34 10.90
CA PHE A 249 13.63 13.32 10.04
C PHE A 249 14.71 13.88 9.11
N ASP A 250 15.69 13.01 8.79
CA ASP A 250 16.71 13.17 7.73
C ASP A 250 16.86 11.81 7.03
N LEU A 251 15.98 11.56 6.06
CA LEU A 251 15.77 10.24 5.45
C LEU A 251 16.48 10.10 4.10
N PRO A 252 16.94 8.89 3.72
CA PRO A 252 17.20 8.56 2.33
C PRO A 252 15.93 8.83 1.51
N PHE A 253 16.11 9.45 0.34
CA PHE A 253 15.01 9.84 -0.54
C PHE A 253 15.27 9.39 -1.97
N SER A 254 14.31 8.69 -2.56
CA SER A 254 14.33 8.26 -3.95
C SER A 254 13.13 8.79 -4.73
N LYS A 255 13.34 9.20 -5.97
CA LYS A 255 12.32 9.58 -6.95
C LYS A 255 12.24 8.47 -8.01
N LYS A 256 11.03 7.96 -8.27
CA LYS A 256 10.76 6.86 -9.23
C LYS A 256 9.72 7.29 -10.25
#